data_8ddc582cc25548ed03c62477932389c7
#
_entry.id   8ddc582cc25548ed03c62477932389c7
#
_cell.length_a   1.000
_cell.length_b   1.000
_cell.length_c   1.000
_cell.angle_alpha   90.00
_cell.angle_beta   90.00
_cell.angle_gamma   90.00
#
_symmetry.space_group_name_H-M   'P 1'
#
loop_
_entity.id
_entity.type
_entity.pdbx_description
1 polymer ?
#
loop_
_entity_poly.entity_id
_entity_poly.type
_entity_poly.pdbx_seq_one_letter_code
_entity_poly.pdbx_strand_id
1 'polypeptide(L)' 'AAGNALARSARNGVEITVQLENGRTVAVVQDGNPNDYRVGDRVRVSSDGATTRVTR' A
#
# COMPACT_ATOMS: atom_id res chain seq x y z
N ALA A 1 10.61 3.02 -0.84
CA ALA A 1 10.49 2.64 0.57
C ALA A 1 9.78 1.31 0.70
N ALA A 2 9.94 0.65 1.84
CA ALA A 2 9.32 -0.64 2.11
C ALA A 2 8.68 -0.63 3.50
N GLY A 3 7.72 -1.51 3.69
CA GLY A 3 7.03 -1.62 4.97
C GLY A 3 6.00 -2.73 4.97
N ASN A 4 5.20 -2.75 6.03
CA ASN A 4 4.15 -3.73 6.22
C ASN A 4 2.80 -3.13 5.83
N ALA A 5 2.01 -3.87 5.10
CA ALA A 5 0.77 -3.39 4.53
C ALA A 5 -0.46 -3.88 5.28
N LEU A 6 -1.48 -3.05 5.27
CA LEU A 6 -2.84 -3.40 5.64
C LEU A 6 -3.74 -2.89 4.53
N ALA A 7 -4.44 -3.77 3.86
CA ALA A 7 -5.30 -3.42 2.74
C ALA A 7 -6.76 -3.54 3.11
N ARG A 8 -7.58 -2.64 2.57
CA ARG A 8 -9.03 -2.67 2.74
C ARG A 8 -9.71 -2.24 1.45
N SER A 9 -10.97 -2.57 1.31
CA SER A 9 -11.75 -2.13 0.15
C SER A 9 -11.88 -0.62 0.13
N ALA A 10 -11.71 -0.06 -1.05
CA ALA A 10 -12.02 1.33 -1.33
C ALA A 10 -13.05 1.38 -2.45
N ARG A 11 -13.63 2.56 -2.68
CA ARG A 11 -14.72 2.68 -3.64
C ARG A 11 -14.31 2.21 -5.05
N ASN A 12 -13.11 2.53 -5.49
CA ASN A 12 -12.65 2.22 -6.84
C ASN A 12 -11.38 1.37 -6.82
N GLY A 13 -11.24 0.50 -5.82
CA GLY A 13 -10.06 -0.34 -5.76
C GLY A 13 -9.72 -0.76 -4.35
N VAL A 14 -8.48 -0.56 -3.96
CA VAL A 14 -7.96 -0.95 -2.66
C VAL A 14 -7.21 0.22 -2.02
N GLU A 15 -7.46 0.43 -0.74
CA GLU A 15 -6.66 1.36 0.07
C GLU A 15 -5.63 0.54 0.84
N ILE A 16 -4.38 0.84 0.63
CA ILE A 16 -3.28 0.14 1.28
C ILE A 16 -2.58 1.10 2.22
N THR A 17 -2.64 0.80 3.50
CA THR A 17 -1.92 1.54 4.53
C THR A 17 -0.62 0.80 4.79
N VAL A 18 0.50 1.48 4.62
CA VAL A 18 1.82 0.88 4.76
C VAL A 18 2.55 1.56 5.91
N GLN A 19 2.96 0.77 6.87
CA GLN A 19 3.86 1.24 7.93
C GLN A 19 5.29 1.03 7.46
N LEU A 20 5.97 2.13 7.16
CA LEU A 20 7.32 2.11 6.62
C LEU A 20 8.35 1.79 7.70
N GLU A 21 9.52 1.34 7.26
CA GLU A 21 10.62 0.99 8.16
C GLU A 21 11.12 2.19 8.96
N ASN A 22 10.96 3.39 8.43
CA ASN A 22 11.37 4.62 9.12
C ASN A 22 10.35 5.10 10.17
N GLY A 23 9.29 4.33 10.41
CA GLY A 23 8.26 4.66 11.39
C GLY A 23 7.11 5.47 10.82
N ARG A 24 7.19 5.90 9.57
CA ARG A 24 6.11 6.65 8.92
C ARG A 24 5.02 5.70 8.41
N THR A 25 3.82 6.23 8.32
CA THR A 25 2.68 5.52 7.75
C THR A 25 2.20 6.27 6.52
N VAL A 26 2.00 5.55 5.42
CA VAL A 26 1.44 6.12 4.21
C VAL A 26 0.21 5.32 3.80
N ALA A 27 -0.74 5.98 3.15
CA ALA A 27 -1.92 5.33 2.62
C ALA A 27 -1.98 5.59 1.11
N VAL A 28 -2.20 4.52 0.35
CA VAL A 28 -2.26 4.59 -1.11
C VAL A 28 -3.56 3.94 -1.57
N VAL A 29 -4.31 4.65 -2.40
CA VAL A 29 -5.50 4.09 -3.05
C VAL A 29 -5.13 3.83 -4.51
N GLN A 30 -5.29 2.59 -4.92
CA GLN A 30 -4.93 2.17 -6.27
C GLN A 30 -5.86 1.07 -6.75
N ASP A 31 -5.79 0.76 -8.04
CA ASP A 31 -6.53 -0.37 -8.59
C ASP A 31 -6.03 -1.66 -7.97
N GLY A 32 -6.95 -2.56 -7.73
CA GLY A 32 -6.60 -3.86 -7.17
C GLY A 32 -7.69 -4.39 -6.27
N ASN A 33 -7.38 -5.49 -5.61
CA ASN A 33 -8.29 -6.20 -4.74
C ASN A 33 -7.64 -6.32 -3.35
N PRO A 34 -8.37 -6.01 -2.26
CA PRO A 34 -7.81 -6.17 -0.92
C PRO A 34 -7.38 -7.61 -0.62
N ASN A 35 -7.94 -8.59 -1.32
CA ASN A 35 -7.54 -9.99 -1.16
C ASN A 35 -6.14 -10.28 -1.71
N ASP A 36 -5.57 -9.38 -2.50
CA ASP A 36 -4.21 -9.53 -3.01
C ASP A 36 -3.16 -9.27 -1.93
N TYR A 37 -3.57 -8.71 -0.81
CA TYR A 37 -2.68 -8.34 0.28
C TYR A 37 -3.17 -8.95 1.58
N ARG A 38 -2.25 -9.38 2.42
CA ARG A 38 -2.57 -9.84 3.77
C ARG A 38 -2.05 -8.84 4.78
N VAL A 39 -2.70 -8.79 5.93
CA VAL A 39 -2.24 -7.94 7.04
C VAL A 39 -0.80 -8.32 7.38
N GLY A 40 0.08 -7.32 7.36
CA GLY A 40 1.48 -7.53 7.67
C GLY A 40 2.34 -7.93 6.47
N ASP A 41 1.75 -8.04 5.27
CA ASP A 41 2.54 -8.32 4.05
C ASP A 41 3.63 -7.27 3.86
N ARG A 42 4.81 -7.75 3.48
CA ARG A 42 5.90 -6.86 3.13
C ARG A 42 5.71 -6.36 1.72
N VAL A 43 5.67 -5.03 1.58
CA VAL A 43 5.41 -4.39 0.30
C VAL A 43 6.43 -3.27 0.05
N ARG A 44 6.51 -2.84 -1.20
CA ARG A 44 7.30 -1.69 -1.60
C ARG A 44 6.38 -0.55 -1.98
N VAL A 45 6.77 0.64 -1.59
CA VAL A 45 6.09 1.87 -1.98
C VAL A 45 7.01 2.60 -2.97
N SER A 46 6.50 2.83 -4.15
CA SER A 46 7.24 3.51 -5.22
C SER A 46 6.55 4.81 -5.57
N SER A 47 7.31 5.85 -5.79
CA SER A 47 6.81 7.13 -6.27
C SER A 47 7.45 7.44 -7.60
N ASP A 48 6.63 7.84 -8.58
CA ASP A 48 7.09 8.23 -9.90
C ASP A 48 6.32 9.49 -10.31
N GLY A 49 6.97 10.64 -10.14
CA GLY A 49 6.32 11.91 -10.39
C GLY A 49 5.14 12.10 -9.44
N ALA A 50 3.93 12.19 -10.00
CA ALA A 50 2.71 12.40 -9.24
C ALA A 50 2.05 11.11 -8.78
N THR A 51 2.59 9.94 -9.13
CA THR A 51 1.95 8.66 -8.87
C THR A 51 2.73 7.90 -7.79
N THR A 52 2.00 7.42 -6.78
CA THR A 52 2.55 6.55 -5.75
C THR A 52 1.85 5.19 -5.85
N ARG A 53 2.60 4.12 -5.86
CA ARG A 53 2.05 2.77 -5.93
C ARG A 53 2.67 1.86 -4.90
N VAL A 54 1.89 0.85 -4.53
CA VAL A 54 2.34 -0.21 -3.62
C VAL A 54 2.41 -1.50 -4.42
N THR A 55 3.53 -2.21 -4.30
CA THR A 55 3.74 -3.52 -4.94
C THR A 55 4.30 -4.50 -3.91
N ARG A 56 4.00 -5.76 -4.13
CA ARG A 56 4.53 -6.85 -3.27
C ARG A 56 5.89 -7.30 -3.71
#